data_f3b7c6c0b5c9d4ece2f65bd0ac213e80
#
_entry.id   f3b7c6c0b5c9d4ece2f65bd0ac213e80
#
_cell.length_a   1.000
_cell.length_b   1.000
_cell.length_c   1.000
_cell.angle_alpha   90.00
_cell.angle_beta   90.00
_cell.angle_gamma   90.00
#
_symmetry.space_group_name_H-M   'P 1'
#
loop_
_entity.id
_entity.type
_entity.pdbx_description
1 polymer ?
#
loop_
_entity_poly.entity_id
_entity_poly.type
_entity_poly.pdbx_seq_one_letter_code
_entity_poly.pdbx_strand_id
1 'polypeptide(L)'
;MAKIIDGKEVSAQVKEQVKEEAAQLKAATGLQVGLAVVIVGNNPASRVYVNNKKKACEAVGFQSFEYALDEDTTQEELLELVEVLNENPQVNGILVQLPLPEPLEEAAVIAAIAPEKDVDCFHPYNVGRLNIGDPVFQPCTPAGVMEMLREYGISPAGKRCVVLGRSNIVGKPMAALLTQADGTVTLCHSKTPDLADITRQADILVSAVGKVNCVTVDMVKDGAVVIDVAMNRNEAGKLCGDVDFAAVEPKASYITPVPGGVGPMTRAMLMRNILT
;
A
#
# COMPACT_ATOMS: atom_id res chain seq x y z
N MET A 1 -24.52 13.46 -3.15
CA MET A 1 -23.33 13.21 -2.30
C MET A 1 -22.85 11.80 -2.54
N ALA A 2 -21.56 11.62 -2.69
CA ALA A 2 -20.95 10.30 -2.85
C ALA A 2 -21.14 9.43 -1.61
N LYS A 3 -21.16 8.11 -1.80
CA LYS A 3 -20.99 7.17 -0.70
C LYS A 3 -19.52 7.15 -0.29
N ILE A 4 -19.25 7.38 0.99
CA ILE A 4 -17.89 7.37 1.52
C ILE A 4 -17.40 5.91 1.63
N ILE A 5 -16.22 5.64 1.09
CA ILE A 5 -15.54 4.36 1.27
C ILE A 5 -14.70 4.47 2.55
N ASP A 6 -15.19 3.87 3.65
CA ASP A 6 -14.51 3.92 4.94
C ASP A 6 -13.44 2.81 5.05
N GLY A 7 -12.19 3.19 4.80
CA GLY A 7 -11.07 2.26 4.91
C GLY A 7 -10.72 1.86 6.35
N LYS A 8 -11.18 2.59 7.36
CA LYS A 8 -10.99 2.18 8.77
C LYS A 8 -11.86 0.97 9.08
N GLU A 9 -13.13 1.00 8.63
CA GLU A 9 -14.05 -0.11 8.80
C GLU A 9 -13.54 -1.38 8.10
N VAL A 10 -13.22 -1.29 6.80
CA VAL A 10 -12.69 -2.42 6.02
C VAL A 10 -11.38 -2.94 6.61
N SER A 11 -10.48 -2.05 7.01
CA SER A 11 -9.20 -2.43 7.65
C SER A 11 -9.41 -3.16 8.99
N ALA A 12 -10.45 -2.81 9.76
CA ALA A 12 -10.77 -3.51 11.00
C ALA A 12 -11.26 -4.93 10.73
N GLN A 13 -12.12 -5.11 9.72
CA GLN A 13 -12.61 -6.42 9.30
C GLN A 13 -11.47 -7.34 8.83
N VAL A 14 -10.58 -6.83 7.96
CA VAL A 14 -9.41 -7.60 7.48
C VAL A 14 -8.51 -8.01 8.64
N LYS A 15 -8.22 -7.10 9.59
CA LYS A 15 -7.39 -7.43 10.75
C LYS A 15 -8.00 -8.46 11.66
N GLU A 16 -9.32 -8.45 11.87
CA GLU A 16 -9.98 -9.48 12.68
C GLU A 16 -9.92 -10.84 12.00
N GLN A 17 -10.12 -10.92 10.68
CA GLN A 17 -9.93 -12.15 9.91
C GLN A 17 -8.50 -12.69 10.04
N VAL A 18 -7.49 -11.82 9.84
CA VAL A 18 -6.07 -12.21 9.99
C VAL A 18 -5.78 -12.72 11.39
N LYS A 19 -6.32 -12.08 12.42
CA LYS A 19 -6.14 -12.49 13.82
C LYS A 19 -6.73 -13.87 14.11
N GLU A 20 -7.94 -14.14 13.59
CA GLU A 20 -8.58 -15.44 13.72
C GLU A 20 -7.77 -16.54 13.00
N GLU A 21 -7.36 -16.30 11.77
CA GLU A 21 -6.54 -17.23 10.99
C GLU A 21 -5.17 -17.48 11.64
N ALA A 22 -4.52 -16.44 12.16
CA ALA A 22 -3.26 -16.56 12.91
C ALA A 22 -3.40 -17.40 14.19
N ALA A 23 -4.49 -17.21 14.92
CA ALA A 23 -4.77 -18.00 16.13
C ALA A 23 -5.02 -19.47 15.78
N GLN A 24 -5.73 -19.75 14.69
CA GLN A 24 -5.96 -21.12 14.20
C GLN A 24 -4.65 -21.78 13.76
N LEU A 25 -3.80 -21.06 13.00
CA LEU A 25 -2.48 -21.55 12.58
C LEU A 25 -1.61 -21.88 13.78
N LYS A 26 -1.55 -21.00 14.78
CA LYS A 26 -0.80 -21.21 16.02
C LYS A 26 -1.31 -22.41 16.81
N ALA A 27 -2.63 -22.57 16.90
CA ALA A 27 -3.23 -23.71 17.60
C ALA A 27 -2.95 -25.05 16.89
N ALA A 28 -2.92 -25.06 15.57
CA ALA A 28 -2.72 -26.25 14.75
C ALA A 28 -1.24 -26.67 14.66
N THR A 29 -0.33 -25.71 14.61
CA THR A 29 1.09 -25.96 14.26
C THR A 29 2.09 -25.54 15.34
N GLY A 30 1.67 -24.73 16.31
CA GLY A 30 2.55 -24.06 17.27
C GLY A 30 3.33 -22.86 16.67
N LEU A 31 3.17 -22.57 15.39
CA LEU A 31 3.89 -21.49 14.71
C LEU A 31 3.43 -20.12 15.23
N GLN A 32 4.37 -19.30 15.66
CA GLN A 32 4.17 -17.90 15.99
C GLN A 32 4.62 -17.05 14.81
N VAL A 33 3.67 -16.42 14.11
CA VAL A 33 3.98 -15.55 12.96
C VAL A 33 4.78 -14.33 13.41
N GLY A 34 5.85 -14.00 12.69
CA GLY A 34 6.80 -12.94 13.03
C GLY A 34 7.13 -12.02 11.86
N LEU A 35 7.15 -10.71 12.12
CA LEU A 35 7.60 -9.67 11.21
C LEU A 35 8.88 -9.02 11.72
N ALA A 36 9.93 -9.00 10.90
CA ALA A 36 11.10 -8.16 11.12
C ALA A 36 10.90 -6.80 10.45
N VAL A 37 11.05 -5.74 11.22
CA VAL A 37 11.01 -4.36 10.73
C VAL A 37 12.37 -3.73 10.95
N VAL A 38 13.04 -3.38 9.86
CA VAL A 38 14.34 -2.72 9.85
C VAL A 38 14.15 -1.24 9.57
N ILE A 39 14.74 -0.38 10.40
CA ILE A 39 14.78 1.07 10.19
C ILE A 39 16.21 1.56 10.36
N VAL A 40 16.68 2.39 9.45
CA VAL A 40 18.00 3.04 9.52
C VAL A 40 17.82 4.51 9.82
N GLY A 41 18.56 5.01 10.81
CA GLY A 41 18.48 6.38 11.28
C GLY A 41 17.22 6.71 12.09
N ASN A 42 17.05 7.99 12.37
CA ASN A 42 16.03 8.51 13.30
C ASN A 42 15.01 9.45 12.65
N ASN A 43 14.65 9.24 11.37
CA ASN A 43 13.62 10.05 10.73
C ASN A 43 12.29 9.93 11.49
N PRO A 44 11.72 11.05 12.01
CA PRO A 44 10.50 10.99 12.82
C PRO A 44 9.27 10.42 12.11
N ALA A 45 9.15 10.66 10.80
CA ALA A 45 8.05 10.11 10.01
C ALA A 45 8.18 8.59 9.89
N SER A 46 9.38 8.08 9.59
CA SER A 46 9.66 6.64 9.53
C SER A 46 9.38 5.95 10.87
N ARG A 47 9.75 6.57 11.99
CA ARG A 47 9.45 6.06 13.35
C ARG A 47 7.95 5.93 13.61
N VAL A 48 7.14 6.87 13.16
CA VAL A 48 5.67 6.77 13.27
C VAL A 48 5.14 5.58 12.48
N TYR A 49 5.66 5.33 11.28
CA TYR A 49 5.25 4.17 10.47
C TYR A 49 5.65 2.85 11.13
N VAL A 50 6.88 2.72 11.63
CA VAL A 50 7.35 1.52 12.34
C VAL A 50 6.48 1.25 13.57
N ASN A 51 6.24 2.26 14.41
CA ASN A 51 5.38 2.12 15.60
C ASN A 51 3.95 1.67 15.24
N ASN A 52 3.39 2.18 14.15
CA ASN A 52 2.06 1.80 13.70
C ASN A 52 2.03 0.34 13.17
N LYS A 53 3.08 -0.13 12.52
CA LYS A 53 3.24 -1.51 12.06
C LYS A 53 3.35 -2.46 13.25
N LYS A 54 4.17 -2.12 14.25
CA LYS A 54 4.30 -2.88 15.50
C LYS A 54 2.93 -3.06 16.19
N LYS A 55 2.19 -1.96 16.39
CA LYS A 55 0.82 -2.02 16.95
C LYS A 55 -0.13 -2.88 16.10
N ALA A 56 0.03 -2.88 14.78
CA ALA A 56 -0.78 -3.73 13.91
C ALA A 56 -0.44 -5.22 14.09
N CYS A 57 0.84 -5.59 14.22
CA CYS A 57 1.28 -6.95 14.56
C CYS A 57 0.70 -7.40 15.90
N GLU A 58 0.85 -6.58 16.94
CA GLU A 58 0.31 -6.87 18.28
C GLU A 58 -1.20 -7.10 18.25
N ALA A 59 -1.94 -6.29 17.49
CA ALA A 59 -3.41 -6.38 17.39
C ALA A 59 -3.89 -7.68 16.74
N VAL A 60 -3.10 -8.29 15.86
CA VAL A 60 -3.42 -9.57 15.19
C VAL A 60 -2.71 -10.77 15.82
N GLY A 61 -1.96 -10.56 16.91
CA GLY A 61 -1.25 -11.62 17.62
C GLY A 61 0.07 -12.05 16.99
N PHE A 62 0.66 -11.25 16.09
CA PHE A 62 1.98 -11.50 15.52
C PHE A 62 3.10 -11.00 16.43
N GLN A 63 4.26 -11.61 16.32
CA GLN A 63 5.48 -11.11 16.92
C GLN A 63 6.11 -10.05 16.01
N SER A 64 6.58 -8.95 16.59
CA SER A 64 7.30 -7.91 15.85
C SER A 64 8.72 -7.80 16.37
N PHE A 65 9.69 -7.96 15.47
CA PHE A 65 11.11 -7.77 15.75
C PHE A 65 11.54 -6.43 15.13
N GLU A 66 11.95 -5.49 15.96
CA GLU A 66 12.44 -4.19 15.50
C GLU A 66 13.96 -4.17 15.50
N TYR A 67 14.52 -3.84 14.34
CA TYR A 67 15.97 -3.63 14.15
C TYR A 67 16.19 -2.16 13.82
N ALA A 68 16.58 -1.40 14.82
CA ALA A 68 16.89 0.03 14.68
C ALA A 68 18.39 0.19 14.51
N LEU A 69 18.81 0.54 13.31
CA LEU A 69 20.20 0.77 12.94
C LEU A 69 20.52 2.25 12.98
N ASP A 70 21.78 2.57 13.25
CA ASP A 70 22.28 3.93 13.27
C ASP A 70 22.34 4.53 11.85
N GLU A 71 22.37 5.87 11.76
CA GLU A 71 22.36 6.58 10.47
C GLU A 71 23.64 6.36 9.64
N ASP A 72 24.74 6.02 10.30
CA ASP A 72 26.04 5.70 9.71
C ASP A 72 26.21 4.21 9.35
N THR A 73 25.17 3.40 9.48
CA THR A 73 25.15 2.00 9.06
C THR A 73 25.54 1.89 7.58
N THR A 74 26.51 1.01 7.31
CA THR A 74 26.98 0.77 5.94
C THR A 74 26.04 -0.11 5.15
N GLN A 75 26.16 -0.07 3.82
CA GLN A 75 25.41 -0.95 2.92
C GLN A 75 25.69 -2.44 3.23
N GLU A 76 26.92 -2.79 3.54
CA GLU A 76 27.35 -4.16 3.85
C GLU A 76 26.69 -4.66 5.14
N GLU A 77 26.75 -3.89 6.23
CA GLU A 77 26.09 -4.24 7.50
C GLU A 77 24.57 -4.42 7.35
N LEU A 78 23.92 -3.57 6.55
CA LEU A 78 22.49 -3.71 6.30
C LEU A 78 22.16 -4.97 5.50
N LEU A 79 22.96 -5.31 4.49
CA LEU A 79 22.80 -6.53 3.70
C LEU A 79 23.08 -7.80 4.53
N GLU A 80 24.10 -7.80 5.39
CA GLU A 80 24.37 -8.89 6.33
C GLU A 80 23.17 -9.12 7.28
N LEU A 81 22.58 -8.04 7.80
CA LEU A 81 21.37 -8.17 8.62
C LEU A 81 20.22 -8.80 7.83
N VAL A 82 19.99 -8.37 6.58
CA VAL A 82 18.94 -8.93 5.73
C VAL A 82 19.17 -10.43 5.50
N GLU A 83 20.40 -10.86 5.26
CA GLU A 83 20.75 -12.27 5.10
C GLU A 83 20.44 -13.09 6.37
N VAL A 84 20.83 -12.60 7.55
CA VAL A 84 20.47 -13.22 8.84
C VAL A 84 18.96 -13.34 9.02
N LEU A 85 18.18 -12.30 8.61
CA LEU A 85 16.73 -12.33 8.69
C LEU A 85 16.10 -13.29 7.69
N ASN A 86 16.68 -13.43 6.50
CA ASN A 86 16.24 -14.41 5.50
C ASN A 86 16.35 -15.84 6.05
N GLU A 87 17.40 -16.16 6.79
CA GLU A 87 17.62 -17.48 7.35
C GLU A 87 16.88 -17.74 8.68
N ASN A 88 16.37 -16.69 9.33
CA ASN A 88 15.70 -16.82 10.63
C ASN A 88 14.30 -17.44 10.48
N PRO A 89 14.05 -18.65 11.05
CA PRO A 89 12.75 -19.32 10.95
C PRO A 89 11.63 -18.65 11.77
N GLN A 90 11.96 -17.73 12.68
CA GLN A 90 10.97 -16.96 13.43
C GLN A 90 10.48 -15.72 12.66
N VAL A 91 11.14 -15.40 11.55
CA VAL A 91 10.81 -14.24 10.70
C VAL A 91 10.10 -14.75 9.44
N ASN A 92 8.79 -14.51 9.36
CA ASN A 92 7.96 -14.86 8.20
C ASN A 92 7.86 -13.73 7.19
N GLY A 93 8.11 -12.48 7.60
CA GLY A 93 8.18 -11.34 6.72
C GLY A 93 9.28 -10.38 7.11
N ILE A 94 9.91 -9.76 6.13
CA ILE A 94 10.94 -8.73 6.30
C ILE A 94 10.42 -7.44 5.67
N LEU A 95 10.53 -6.35 6.42
CA LEU A 95 10.20 -5.03 5.97
C LEU A 95 11.33 -4.07 6.30
N VAL A 96 11.93 -3.49 5.27
CA VAL A 96 12.89 -2.40 5.43
C VAL A 96 12.18 -1.09 5.20
N GLN A 97 12.14 -0.22 6.22
CA GLN A 97 11.39 1.03 6.17
C GLN A 97 12.08 2.04 5.25
N LEU A 98 11.44 2.36 4.14
CA LEU A 98 11.89 3.39 3.19
C LEU A 98 11.36 4.79 3.59
N PRO A 99 12.05 5.86 3.18
CA PRO A 99 13.31 5.86 2.45
C PRO A 99 14.50 5.55 3.35
N LEU A 100 15.56 4.97 2.78
CA LEU A 100 16.84 4.79 3.44
C LEU A 100 17.65 6.09 3.40
N PRO A 101 18.51 6.38 4.40
CA PRO A 101 19.45 7.49 4.31
C PRO A 101 20.53 7.22 3.25
N GLU A 102 21.01 8.28 2.60
CA GLU A 102 22.16 8.16 1.72
C GLU A 102 23.44 7.83 2.53
N PRO A 103 24.36 7.01 2.00
CA PRO A 103 24.45 6.54 0.62
C PRO A 103 23.84 5.14 0.37
N LEU A 104 22.92 4.65 1.20
CA LEU A 104 22.36 3.32 1.08
C LEU A 104 21.51 3.17 -0.21
N GLU A 105 21.74 2.07 -0.91
CA GLU A 105 21.02 1.75 -2.17
C GLU A 105 19.79 0.89 -1.89
N GLU A 106 18.60 1.52 -1.88
CA GLU A 106 17.30 0.85 -1.63
C GLU A 106 17.08 -0.36 -2.54
N ALA A 107 17.43 -0.26 -3.82
CA ALA A 107 17.24 -1.33 -4.79
C ALA A 107 18.06 -2.59 -4.45
N ALA A 108 19.29 -2.43 -3.97
CA ALA A 108 20.13 -3.53 -3.55
C ALA A 108 19.57 -4.22 -2.29
N VAL A 109 19.07 -3.43 -1.34
CA VAL A 109 18.45 -3.97 -0.11
C VAL A 109 17.17 -4.72 -0.42
N ILE A 110 16.28 -4.17 -1.24
CA ILE A 110 15.05 -4.84 -1.66
C ILE A 110 15.36 -6.16 -2.37
N ALA A 111 16.35 -6.19 -3.26
CA ALA A 111 16.74 -7.38 -4.00
C ALA A 111 17.44 -8.46 -3.13
N ALA A 112 17.94 -8.10 -1.94
CA ALA A 112 18.54 -9.04 -0.99
C ALA A 112 17.50 -9.74 -0.10
N ILE A 113 16.29 -9.21 0.02
CA ILE A 113 15.21 -9.86 0.77
C ILE A 113 14.78 -11.14 0.02
N ALA A 114 14.68 -12.26 0.73
CA ALA A 114 14.15 -13.49 0.12
C ALA A 114 12.71 -13.24 -0.41
N PRO A 115 12.41 -13.58 -1.66
CA PRO A 115 11.11 -13.28 -2.27
C PRO A 115 9.91 -13.77 -1.46
N GLU A 116 10.04 -14.88 -0.75
CA GLU A 116 9.02 -15.47 0.13
C GLU A 116 8.85 -14.72 1.46
N LYS A 117 9.74 -13.76 1.77
CA LYS A 117 9.67 -12.89 2.95
C LYS A 117 9.46 -11.41 2.60
N ASP A 118 9.38 -11.07 1.30
CA ASP A 118 9.12 -9.72 0.80
C ASP A 118 7.63 -9.36 0.91
N VAL A 119 7.19 -9.10 2.12
CA VAL A 119 5.76 -8.86 2.43
C VAL A 119 5.22 -7.51 1.94
N ASP A 120 6.07 -6.59 1.52
CA ASP A 120 5.68 -5.36 0.82
C ASP A 120 5.50 -5.58 -0.70
N CYS A 121 5.99 -6.72 -1.24
CA CYS A 121 5.96 -7.06 -2.66
C CYS A 121 6.72 -6.04 -3.54
N PHE A 122 7.94 -5.69 -3.13
CA PHE A 122 8.81 -4.77 -3.87
C PHE A 122 9.97 -5.47 -4.58
N HIS A 123 10.27 -6.70 -4.18
CA HIS A 123 11.30 -7.51 -4.82
C HIS A 123 10.97 -7.73 -6.31
N PRO A 124 11.95 -7.58 -7.23
CA PRO A 124 11.72 -7.72 -8.68
C PRO A 124 11.04 -9.03 -9.09
N TYR A 125 11.33 -10.13 -8.40
CA TYR A 125 10.68 -11.42 -8.62
C TYR A 125 9.16 -11.35 -8.34
N ASN A 126 8.76 -10.79 -7.20
CA ASN A 126 7.34 -10.65 -6.81
C ASN A 126 6.60 -9.65 -7.70
N VAL A 127 7.28 -8.56 -8.08
CA VAL A 127 6.75 -7.60 -9.06
C VAL A 127 6.54 -8.27 -10.43
N GLY A 128 7.44 -9.14 -10.85
CA GLY A 128 7.29 -9.93 -12.07
C GLY A 128 6.08 -10.86 -12.00
N ARG A 129 5.96 -11.64 -10.91
CA ARG A 129 4.81 -12.54 -10.67
C ARG A 129 3.48 -11.78 -10.64
N LEU A 130 3.44 -10.62 -9.98
CA LEU A 130 2.26 -9.76 -10.00
C LEU A 130 1.85 -9.41 -11.44
N ASN A 131 2.80 -8.99 -12.28
CA ASN A 131 2.49 -8.57 -13.65
C ASN A 131 2.01 -9.71 -14.57
N ILE A 132 2.44 -10.95 -14.33
CA ILE A 132 1.97 -12.13 -15.10
C ILE A 132 0.69 -12.75 -14.52
N GLY A 133 0.11 -12.18 -13.44
CA GLY A 133 -1.14 -12.65 -12.85
C GLY A 133 -1.01 -13.84 -11.90
N ASP A 134 0.20 -14.11 -11.40
CA ASP A 134 0.50 -15.20 -10.46
C ASP A 134 1.22 -14.67 -9.18
N PRO A 135 0.63 -13.71 -8.45
CA PRO A 135 1.26 -13.13 -7.27
C PRO A 135 1.22 -14.09 -6.07
N VAL A 136 2.34 -14.20 -5.34
CA VAL A 136 2.34 -14.71 -3.96
C VAL A 136 1.87 -13.61 -3.01
N PHE A 137 2.49 -12.45 -3.13
CA PHE A 137 2.11 -11.24 -2.40
C PHE A 137 1.59 -10.18 -3.35
N GLN A 138 0.76 -9.29 -2.82
CA GLN A 138 0.34 -8.09 -3.54
C GLN A 138 0.84 -6.86 -2.78
N PRO A 139 1.33 -5.81 -3.47
CA PRO A 139 1.73 -4.58 -2.80
C PRO A 139 0.60 -4.05 -1.92
N CYS A 140 0.91 -3.79 -0.65
CA CYS A 140 -0.10 -3.60 0.40
C CYS A 140 -1.11 -2.50 0.10
N THR A 141 -0.67 -1.37 -0.45
CA THR A 141 -1.56 -0.24 -0.75
C THR A 141 -2.50 -0.53 -1.93
N PRO A 142 -2.04 -0.99 -3.10
CA PRO A 142 -2.90 -1.43 -4.18
C PRO A 142 -3.86 -2.57 -3.78
N ALA A 143 -3.39 -3.56 -3.04
CA ALA A 143 -4.22 -4.64 -2.52
C ALA A 143 -5.34 -4.10 -1.62
N GLY A 144 -5.03 -3.12 -0.77
CA GLY A 144 -6.02 -2.45 0.07
C GLY A 144 -7.08 -1.69 -0.73
N VAL A 145 -6.71 -1.08 -1.85
CA VAL A 145 -7.68 -0.46 -2.77
C VAL A 145 -8.60 -1.51 -3.38
N MET A 146 -8.05 -2.63 -3.88
CA MET A 146 -8.85 -3.72 -4.44
C MET A 146 -9.80 -4.32 -3.41
N GLU A 147 -9.35 -4.50 -2.17
CA GLU A 147 -10.19 -4.99 -1.07
C GLU A 147 -11.35 -4.02 -0.75
N MET A 148 -11.09 -2.71 -0.69
CA MET A 148 -12.16 -1.72 -0.51
C MET A 148 -13.16 -1.75 -1.67
N LEU A 149 -12.70 -1.85 -2.93
CA LEU A 149 -13.59 -1.97 -4.08
C LEU A 149 -14.47 -3.23 -3.95
N ARG A 150 -13.90 -4.36 -3.54
CA ARG A 150 -14.62 -5.62 -3.33
C ARG A 150 -15.69 -5.49 -2.24
N GLU A 151 -15.35 -4.92 -1.08
CA GLU A 151 -16.28 -4.75 0.05
C GLU A 151 -17.45 -3.82 -0.27
N TYR A 152 -17.22 -2.83 -1.12
CA TYR A 152 -18.29 -1.93 -1.57
C TYR A 152 -19.03 -2.41 -2.83
N GLY A 153 -18.74 -3.64 -3.31
CA GLY A 153 -19.39 -4.22 -4.48
C GLY A 153 -19.06 -3.50 -5.79
N ILE A 154 -17.90 -2.85 -5.87
CA ILE A 154 -17.45 -2.08 -7.03
C ILE A 154 -16.55 -2.98 -7.88
N SER A 155 -17.06 -3.47 -9.01
CA SER A 155 -16.29 -4.29 -9.94
C SER A 155 -15.55 -3.42 -10.96
N PRO A 156 -14.22 -3.62 -11.15
CA PRO A 156 -13.49 -3.01 -12.25
C PRO A 156 -13.80 -3.61 -13.62
N ALA A 157 -14.40 -4.80 -13.68
CA ALA A 157 -14.65 -5.51 -14.92
C ALA A 157 -15.44 -4.67 -15.94
N GLY A 158 -14.88 -4.49 -17.14
CA GLY A 158 -15.44 -3.67 -18.21
C GLY A 158 -15.44 -2.17 -17.96
N LYS A 159 -14.83 -1.69 -16.86
CA LYS A 159 -14.75 -0.26 -16.52
C LYS A 159 -13.48 0.38 -17.09
N ARG A 160 -13.58 1.67 -17.37
CA ARG A 160 -12.42 2.52 -17.63
C ARG A 160 -11.79 2.93 -16.31
N CYS A 161 -10.62 2.41 -16.02
CA CYS A 161 -9.86 2.71 -14.82
C CYS A 161 -8.69 3.64 -15.19
N VAL A 162 -8.60 4.78 -14.53
CA VAL A 162 -7.46 5.69 -14.69
C VAL A 162 -6.67 5.73 -13.40
N VAL A 163 -5.36 5.49 -13.49
CA VAL A 163 -4.44 5.57 -12.37
C VAL A 163 -3.51 6.76 -12.58
N LEU A 164 -3.53 7.71 -11.66
CA LEU A 164 -2.62 8.86 -11.63
C LEU A 164 -1.42 8.54 -10.72
N GLY A 165 -0.23 8.58 -11.31
CA GLY A 165 1.01 8.19 -10.64
C GLY A 165 1.55 6.86 -11.16
N ARG A 166 2.89 6.77 -11.30
CA ARG A 166 3.58 5.59 -11.85
C ARG A 166 4.72 5.08 -10.99
N SER A 167 4.58 5.23 -9.67
CA SER A 167 5.56 4.67 -8.74
C SER A 167 5.56 3.14 -8.81
N ASN A 168 6.71 2.54 -8.47
CA ASN A 168 6.84 1.08 -8.41
C ASN A 168 6.03 0.49 -7.25
N ILE A 169 5.77 1.28 -6.21
CA ILE A 169 5.11 0.83 -4.98
C ILE A 169 3.58 0.97 -5.01
N VAL A 170 3.02 1.85 -5.87
CA VAL A 170 1.57 2.08 -5.95
C VAL A 170 1.06 2.10 -7.38
N GLY A 171 1.47 3.07 -8.21
CA GLY A 171 0.83 3.33 -9.50
C GLY A 171 0.89 2.16 -10.48
N LYS A 172 2.08 1.62 -10.71
CA LYS A 172 2.27 0.45 -11.59
C LYS A 172 1.55 -0.79 -11.07
N PRO A 173 1.72 -1.22 -9.80
CA PRO A 173 1.02 -2.38 -9.29
C PRO A 173 -0.51 -2.18 -9.22
N MET A 174 -0.99 -0.96 -8.97
CA MET A 174 -2.43 -0.67 -9.04
C MET A 174 -2.98 -0.89 -10.44
N ALA A 175 -2.26 -0.45 -11.47
CA ALA A 175 -2.65 -0.69 -12.85
C ALA A 175 -2.67 -2.20 -13.19
N ALA A 176 -1.70 -2.96 -12.70
CA ALA A 176 -1.67 -4.41 -12.87
C ALA A 176 -2.88 -5.10 -12.22
N LEU A 177 -3.19 -4.78 -10.96
CA LEU A 177 -4.32 -5.39 -10.25
C LEU A 177 -5.68 -5.03 -10.88
N LEU A 178 -5.87 -3.79 -11.30
CA LEU A 178 -7.09 -3.38 -12.01
C LEU A 178 -7.23 -4.08 -13.36
N THR A 179 -6.12 -4.32 -14.07
CA THR A 179 -6.11 -5.08 -15.33
C THR A 179 -6.48 -6.54 -15.10
N GLN A 180 -5.94 -7.17 -14.04
CA GLN A 180 -6.27 -8.54 -13.64
C GLN A 180 -7.74 -8.68 -13.21
N ALA A 181 -8.36 -7.60 -12.75
CA ALA A 181 -9.78 -7.54 -12.44
C ALA A 181 -10.64 -7.12 -13.65
N ASP A 182 -10.15 -7.35 -14.87
CA ASP A 182 -10.83 -7.09 -16.15
C ASP A 182 -11.16 -5.59 -16.41
N GLY A 183 -10.46 -4.67 -15.75
CA GLY A 183 -10.54 -3.24 -16.01
C GLY A 183 -9.72 -2.83 -17.24
N THR A 184 -10.22 -1.85 -18.00
CA THR A 184 -9.44 -1.17 -19.04
C THR A 184 -8.66 -0.04 -18.41
N VAL A 185 -7.34 -0.18 -18.28
CA VAL A 185 -6.52 0.72 -17.47
C VAL A 185 -5.72 1.71 -18.32
N THR A 186 -5.79 2.98 -17.94
CA THR A 186 -4.88 4.03 -18.42
C THR A 186 -4.01 4.52 -17.27
N LEU A 187 -2.70 4.36 -17.39
CA LEU A 187 -1.72 4.86 -16.41
C LEU A 187 -1.21 6.24 -16.84
N CYS A 188 -1.51 7.25 -16.03
CA CYS A 188 -1.15 8.64 -16.29
C CYS A 188 -0.05 9.13 -15.33
N HIS A 189 0.69 10.15 -15.77
CA HIS A 189 1.81 10.72 -15.02
C HIS A 189 2.07 12.18 -15.41
N SER A 190 3.06 12.83 -14.82
CA SER A 190 3.41 14.24 -15.03
C SER A 190 3.77 14.63 -16.47
N LYS A 191 3.94 13.68 -17.38
CA LYS A 191 4.23 13.91 -18.81
C LYS A 191 3.04 13.55 -19.72
N THR A 192 1.92 13.13 -19.13
CA THR A 192 0.69 12.81 -19.88
C THR A 192 0.06 14.12 -20.37
N PRO A 193 -0.10 14.31 -21.69
CA PRO A 193 -0.81 15.47 -22.22
C PRO A 193 -2.30 15.34 -21.93
N ASP A 194 -3.01 16.46 -21.93
CA ASP A 194 -4.48 16.54 -21.83
C ASP A 194 -5.05 15.66 -20.70
N LEU A 195 -4.36 15.69 -19.53
CA LEU A 195 -4.63 14.81 -18.39
C LEU A 195 -6.10 14.86 -17.95
N ALA A 196 -6.70 16.04 -17.91
CA ALA A 196 -8.11 16.19 -17.51
C ALA A 196 -9.08 15.50 -18.47
N ASP A 197 -8.78 15.46 -19.77
CA ASP A 197 -9.61 14.78 -20.76
C ASP A 197 -9.59 13.26 -20.61
N ILE A 198 -8.45 12.73 -20.19
CA ILE A 198 -8.31 11.29 -19.90
C ILE A 198 -9.02 10.94 -18.60
N THR A 199 -8.80 11.71 -17.54
CA THR A 199 -9.36 11.41 -16.22
C THR A 199 -10.89 11.55 -16.18
N ARG A 200 -11.46 12.50 -16.94
CA ARG A 200 -12.92 12.65 -17.09
C ARG A 200 -13.62 11.44 -17.71
N GLN A 201 -12.89 10.53 -18.34
CA GLN A 201 -13.47 9.31 -18.90
C GLN A 201 -13.48 8.13 -17.91
N ALA A 202 -12.84 8.30 -16.74
CA ALA A 202 -12.68 7.23 -15.76
C ALA A 202 -14.01 6.89 -15.07
N ASP A 203 -14.39 5.63 -15.08
CA ASP A 203 -15.42 5.08 -14.20
C ASP A 203 -14.83 4.88 -12.79
N ILE A 204 -13.55 4.50 -12.72
CA ILE A 204 -12.77 4.38 -11.48
C ILE A 204 -11.49 5.20 -11.66
N LEU A 205 -11.33 6.24 -10.83
CA LEU A 205 -10.15 7.10 -10.80
C LEU A 205 -9.37 6.84 -9.51
N VAL A 206 -8.11 6.41 -9.65
CA VAL A 206 -7.19 6.21 -8.52
C VAL A 206 -6.09 7.26 -8.59
N SER A 207 -5.96 8.10 -7.56
CA SER A 207 -4.88 9.10 -7.49
C SER A 207 -3.81 8.71 -6.48
N ALA A 208 -2.56 8.65 -6.95
CA ALA A 208 -1.37 8.30 -6.18
C ALA A 208 -0.17 9.17 -6.60
N VAL A 209 -0.37 10.48 -6.66
CA VAL A 209 0.62 11.47 -7.13
C VAL A 209 1.42 12.04 -5.96
N GLY A 210 0.80 12.25 -4.81
CA GLY A 210 1.40 12.91 -3.66
C GLY A 210 1.43 14.44 -3.79
N LYS A 211 0.41 15.03 -4.41
CA LYS A 211 0.29 16.48 -4.57
C LYS A 211 -1.09 16.97 -4.20
N VAL A 212 -1.15 17.83 -3.19
CA VAL A 212 -2.40 18.40 -2.64
C VAL A 212 -3.29 19.00 -3.75
N ASN A 213 -4.57 18.61 -3.75
CA ASN A 213 -5.61 19.13 -4.63
C ASN A 213 -5.25 19.09 -6.14
N CYS A 214 -4.44 18.11 -6.57
CA CYS A 214 -4.10 17.98 -7.99
C CYS A 214 -5.22 17.33 -8.82
N VAL A 215 -6.21 16.70 -8.18
CA VAL A 215 -7.41 16.19 -8.82
C VAL A 215 -8.56 17.13 -8.52
N THR A 216 -8.97 17.88 -9.52
CA THR A 216 -10.04 18.90 -9.43
C THR A 216 -11.37 18.36 -9.99
N VAL A 217 -12.46 19.05 -9.71
CA VAL A 217 -13.81 18.62 -10.11
C VAL A 217 -13.99 18.45 -11.62
N ASP A 218 -13.29 19.24 -12.42
CA ASP A 218 -13.32 19.15 -13.89
C ASP A 218 -12.56 17.94 -14.45
N MET A 219 -11.76 17.29 -13.64
CA MET A 219 -11.03 16.06 -13.96
C MET A 219 -11.82 14.78 -13.67
N VAL A 220 -12.99 14.87 -13.05
CA VAL A 220 -13.76 13.70 -12.60
C VAL A 220 -15.03 13.57 -13.42
N LYS A 221 -15.35 12.33 -13.85
CA LYS A 221 -16.63 11.99 -14.52
C LYS A 221 -17.77 12.01 -13.51
N ASP A 222 -18.96 12.42 -13.92
CA ASP A 222 -20.18 12.31 -13.11
C ASP A 222 -20.44 10.85 -12.74
N GLY A 223 -20.60 10.57 -11.45
CA GLY A 223 -20.84 9.22 -10.96
C GLY A 223 -19.59 8.32 -10.88
N ALA A 224 -18.40 8.85 -11.09
CA ALA A 224 -17.16 8.08 -10.95
C ALA A 224 -16.91 7.60 -9.50
N VAL A 225 -16.20 6.49 -9.38
CA VAL A 225 -15.57 6.05 -8.14
C VAL A 225 -14.21 6.73 -8.03
N VAL A 226 -13.94 7.43 -6.93
CA VAL A 226 -12.70 8.18 -6.73
C VAL A 226 -11.94 7.64 -5.52
N ILE A 227 -10.76 7.11 -5.77
CA ILE A 227 -9.86 6.55 -4.75
C ILE A 227 -8.65 7.45 -4.60
N ASP A 228 -8.52 8.11 -3.45
CA ASP A 228 -7.39 8.94 -3.10
C ASP A 228 -6.41 8.14 -2.22
N VAL A 229 -5.27 7.79 -2.78
CA VAL A 229 -4.23 7.00 -2.10
C VAL A 229 -3.25 7.88 -1.34
N ALA A 230 -3.14 9.15 -1.74
CA ALA A 230 -2.11 10.02 -1.25
C ALA A 230 -2.30 10.42 0.23
N MET A 231 -1.19 10.65 0.90
CA MET A 231 -1.14 11.24 2.23
C MET A 231 -0.25 12.47 2.21
N ASN A 232 -0.85 13.62 2.03
CA ASN A 232 -0.20 14.93 2.01
C ASN A 232 -0.47 15.69 3.32
N ARG A 233 0.22 16.80 3.51
CA ARG A 233 -0.12 17.81 4.51
C ARG A 233 -0.41 19.13 3.80
N ASN A 234 -1.55 19.73 4.12
CA ASN A 234 -1.87 21.07 3.62
C ASN A 234 -1.08 22.16 4.37
N GLU A 235 -1.26 23.41 3.98
CA GLU A 235 -0.57 24.57 4.59
C GLU A 235 -0.82 24.69 6.08
N ALA A 236 -1.95 24.21 6.59
CA ALA A 236 -2.27 24.16 8.03
C ALA A 236 -1.70 22.90 8.73
N GLY A 237 -0.86 22.10 8.06
CA GLY A 237 -0.28 20.87 8.60
C GLY A 237 -1.25 19.70 8.74
N LYS A 238 -2.52 19.83 8.32
CA LYS A 238 -3.52 18.77 8.39
C LYS A 238 -3.31 17.77 7.26
N LEU A 239 -3.59 16.48 7.56
CA LEU A 239 -3.57 15.42 6.55
C LEU A 239 -4.68 15.66 5.51
N CYS A 240 -4.32 15.52 4.25
CA CYS A 240 -5.21 15.59 3.09
C CYS A 240 -4.67 14.70 1.97
N GLY A 241 -5.46 14.52 0.93
CA GLY A 241 -5.09 13.73 -0.24
C GLY A 241 -4.70 14.57 -1.44
N ASP A 242 -4.72 13.91 -2.60
CA ASP A 242 -4.53 14.51 -3.91
C ASP A 242 -5.81 15.17 -4.44
N VAL A 243 -6.97 14.70 -3.97
CA VAL A 243 -8.29 15.12 -4.47
C VAL A 243 -8.79 16.33 -3.71
N ASP A 244 -9.30 17.33 -4.43
CA ASP A 244 -10.14 18.37 -3.84
C ASP A 244 -11.47 17.74 -3.40
N PHE A 245 -11.45 17.16 -2.20
CA PHE A 245 -12.52 16.33 -1.68
C PHE A 245 -13.86 17.07 -1.67
N ALA A 246 -13.87 18.31 -1.21
CA ALA A 246 -15.11 19.09 -1.07
C ALA A 246 -15.79 19.40 -2.42
N ALA A 247 -14.97 19.65 -3.46
CA ALA A 247 -15.48 19.93 -4.80
C ALA A 247 -15.87 18.66 -5.56
N VAL A 248 -15.15 17.53 -5.31
CA VAL A 248 -15.34 16.27 -6.06
C VAL A 248 -16.44 15.40 -5.45
N GLU A 249 -16.61 15.37 -4.13
CA GLU A 249 -17.61 14.53 -3.44
C GLU A 249 -19.04 14.65 -4.03
N PRO A 250 -19.58 15.84 -4.32
CA PRO A 250 -20.92 15.95 -4.89
C PRO A 250 -21.08 15.30 -6.27
N LYS A 251 -19.97 15.14 -7.01
CA LYS A 251 -19.94 14.62 -8.38
C LYS A 251 -19.70 13.12 -8.46
N ALA A 252 -18.97 12.56 -7.49
CA ALA A 252 -18.63 11.15 -7.43
C ALA A 252 -19.81 10.28 -6.96
N SER A 253 -19.81 8.99 -7.32
CA SER A 253 -20.70 7.98 -6.72
C SER A 253 -20.13 7.43 -5.42
N TYR A 254 -18.82 7.21 -5.40
CA TYR A 254 -18.06 6.76 -4.24
C TYR A 254 -16.75 7.55 -4.14
N ILE A 255 -16.31 7.82 -2.91
CA ILE A 255 -15.05 8.53 -2.68
C ILE A 255 -14.39 8.06 -1.38
N THR A 256 -13.05 7.94 -1.37
CA THR A 256 -12.28 7.71 -0.15
C THR A 256 -11.91 9.03 0.53
N PRO A 257 -12.07 9.15 1.85
CA PRO A 257 -11.58 10.31 2.60
C PRO A 257 -10.08 10.20 2.89
N VAL A 258 -9.41 11.35 3.06
CA VAL A 258 -8.05 11.41 3.61
C VAL A 258 -8.04 12.38 4.78
N PRO A 259 -7.74 11.92 6.01
CA PRO A 259 -7.43 10.54 6.42
C PRO A 259 -8.67 9.62 6.54
N GLY A 260 -8.43 8.31 6.56
CA GLY A 260 -9.46 7.31 6.87
C GLY A 260 -9.88 6.41 5.70
N GLY A 261 -9.40 6.70 4.48
CA GLY A 261 -9.57 5.85 3.31
C GLY A 261 -8.45 4.80 3.19
N VAL A 262 -7.57 4.94 2.21
CA VAL A 262 -6.57 3.92 1.85
C VAL A 262 -5.50 3.67 2.93
N GLY A 263 -5.06 4.70 3.65
CA GLY A 263 -3.97 4.57 4.62
C GLY A 263 -4.13 3.47 5.69
N PRO A 264 -5.29 3.27 6.33
CA PRO A 264 -5.55 2.14 7.22
C PRO A 264 -5.38 0.78 6.55
N MET A 265 -5.77 0.66 5.27
CA MET A 265 -5.74 -0.59 4.52
C MET A 265 -4.33 -1.10 4.26
N THR A 266 -3.37 -0.23 3.99
CA THR A 266 -1.96 -0.60 3.76
C THR A 266 -1.43 -1.48 4.91
N ARG A 267 -1.74 -1.13 6.15
CA ARG A 267 -1.32 -1.91 7.32
C ARG A 267 -2.08 -3.23 7.47
N ALA A 268 -3.37 -3.24 7.15
CA ALA A 268 -4.16 -4.46 7.21
C ALA A 268 -3.68 -5.48 6.17
N MET A 269 -3.40 -5.02 4.95
CA MET A 269 -2.89 -5.87 3.89
C MET A 269 -1.45 -6.36 4.14
N LEU A 270 -0.63 -5.55 4.83
CA LEU A 270 0.67 -6.04 5.31
C LEU A 270 0.50 -7.24 6.25
N MET A 271 -0.42 -7.17 7.22
CA MET A 271 -0.70 -8.31 8.10
C MET A 271 -1.22 -9.51 7.31
N ARG A 272 -2.03 -9.29 6.29
CA ARG A 272 -2.51 -10.36 5.40
C ARG A 272 -1.35 -11.03 4.67
N ASN A 273 -0.44 -10.27 4.07
CA ASN A 273 0.72 -10.79 3.35
C ASN A 273 1.65 -11.62 4.26
N ILE A 274 1.86 -11.22 5.52
CA ILE A 274 2.70 -11.99 6.45
C ILE A 274 2.09 -13.35 6.79
N LEU A 275 0.79 -13.48 6.72
CA LEU A 275 0.07 -14.72 7.01
C LEU A 275 -0.03 -15.66 5.80
N THR A 276 0.14 -15.12 4.59
CA THR A 276 0.13 -15.89 3.33
C THR A 276 1.35 -16.80 3.20
#